data_9052aa96fd8b92a1d2616dc9d8148972
#
_entry.id   9052aa96fd8b92a1d2616dc9d8148972
#
_cell.length_a   1.000
_cell.length_b   1.000
_cell.length_c   1.000
_cell.angle_alpha   90.00
_cell.angle_beta   90.00
_cell.angle_gamma   90.00
#
_symmetry.space_group_name_H-M   'P 1'
#
loop_
_entity.id
_entity.type
_entity.pdbx_description
1 polymer ?
#
loop_
_entity_poly.entity_id
_entity_poly.type
_entity_poly.pdbx_seq_one_letter_code
_entity_poly.pdbx_strand_id
1 'polypeptide(L)'
;MDYTFNRKFGIEIEAYNCSRERLARELRESGIEVVVEGYNHTTRPHWKLVTDSSLNGNDTFELVSPILVGEAGLRELEKVCWVLELCDVKVNGSCGLHVHIDAAGFSMETWRNLALSYKHLEPVIDRFMPASRRDNYYCRGLGHVSDGMIRSARTVDELKGRIGDRYHKVNLEAYSRHKTVEFRQHSGTTNFTKMRNWVLFLHKLVTFATRGQVPAATALQDIPFLDSEQKLYYKLRTKKLSA
;
A
#
# COMPACT_ATOMS: atom_id res chain seq x y z
N MET A 1 -4.08 -18.12 -14.15
CA MET A 1 -4.70 -16.80 -13.89
C MET A 1 -3.78 -15.76 -14.54
N ASP A 2 -4.33 -14.83 -15.28
CA ASP A 2 -3.54 -13.74 -15.87
C ASP A 2 -3.30 -12.66 -14.81
N TYR A 3 -2.04 -12.40 -14.50
CA TYR A 3 -1.58 -11.39 -13.56
C TYR A 3 -0.85 -10.23 -14.26
N THR A 4 -1.10 -10.03 -15.55
CA THR A 4 -0.57 -8.87 -16.29
C THR A 4 -0.95 -7.59 -15.54
N PHE A 5 0.06 -6.78 -15.21
CA PHE A 5 -0.13 -5.59 -14.41
C PHE A 5 -0.59 -4.42 -15.26
N ASN A 6 -1.90 -4.26 -15.36
CA ASN A 6 -2.57 -3.17 -16.10
C ASN A 6 -3.54 -2.36 -15.23
N ARG A 7 -3.62 -2.66 -13.93
CA ARG A 7 -4.56 -2.02 -13.00
C ARG A 7 -4.10 -0.61 -12.62
N LYS A 8 -5.06 0.27 -12.35
CA LYS A 8 -4.81 1.58 -11.76
C LYS A 8 -4.41 1.41 -10.29
N PHE A 9 -3.46 2.23 -9.87
CA PHE A 9 -3.02 2.27 -8.46
C PHE A 9 -2.60 3.70 -8.09
N GLY A 10 -2.49 3.95 -6.79
CA GLY A 10 -1.96 5.18 -6.21
C GLY A 10 -0.97 4.86 -5.10
N ILE A 11 -0.08 5.78 -4.82
CA ILE A 11 0.93 5.65 -3.78
C ILE A 11 0.99 6.90 -2.92
N GLU A 12 1.09 6.70 -1.60
CA GLU A 12 1.38 7.72 -0.61
C GLU A 12 2.68 7.31 0.09
N ILE A 13 3.69 8.18 0.00
CA ILE A 13 5.04 7.96 0.56
C ILE A 13 5.25 8.94 1.70
N GLU A 14 5.25 8.44 2.92
CA GLU A 14 5.56 9.20 4.11
C GLU A 14 7.07 9.20 4.35
N ALA A 15 7.66 10.39 4.52
CA ALA A 15 9.11 10.56 4.67
C ALA A 15 9.49 11.89 5.35
N TYR A 16 10.79 12.09 5.54
CA TYR A 16 11.35 13.29 6.16
C TYR A 16 12.77 13.62 5.64
N ASN A 17 13.38 14.66 6.15
CA ASN A 17 14.77 15.09 5.87
C ASN A 17 14.96 15.83 4.54
N CYS A 18 13.89 16.29 3.89
CA CYS A 18 13.98 17.16 2.72
C CYS A 18 12.81 18.13 2.70
N SER A 19 13.05 19.43 2.56
CA SER A 19 11.96 20.38 2.45
C SER A 19 11.11 20.10 1.19
N ARG A 20 9.80 20.31 1.30
CA ARG A 20 8.87 20.06 0.19
C ARG A 20 9.19 20.90 -1.04
N GLU A 21 9.66 22.13 -0.85
CA GLU A 21 10.03 23.06 -1.90
C GLU A 21 11.27 22.57 -2.67
N ARG A 22 12.31 22.09 -1.95
CA ARG A 22 13.49 21.49 -2.56
C ARG A 22 13.11 20.23 -3.33
N LEU A 23 12.39 19.31 -2.70
CA LEU A 23 11.98 18.05 -3.34
C LEU A 23 11.11 18.31 -4.57
N ALA A 24 10.18 19.27 -4.50
CA ALA A 24 9.34 19.62 -5.64
C ALA A 24 10.16 20.18 -6.82
N ARG A 25 11.20 20.96 -6.57
CA ARG A 25 12.10 21.45 -7.61
C ARG A 25 12.84 20.28 -8.29
N GLU A 26 13.48 19.42 -7.52
CA GLU A 26 14.25 18.28 -8.06
C GLU A 26 13.35 17.29 -8.85
N LEU A 27 12.12 17.04 -8.37
CA LEU A 27 11.16 16.22 -9.09
C LEU A 27 10.79 16.86 -10.44
N ARG A 28 10.50 18.17 -10.49
CA ARG A 28 10.18 18.88 -11.75
C ARG A 28 11.34 18.88 -12.72
N GLU A 29 12.57 19.08 -12.25
CA GLU A 29 13.79 19.02 -13.07
C GLU A 29 14.00 17.59 -13.65
N SER A 30 13.50 16.56 -12.96
CA SER A 30 13.49 15.19 -13.45
C SER A 30 12.28 14.84 -14.34
N GLY A 31 11.45 15.81 -14.68
CA GLY A 31 10.27 15.63 -15.54
C GLY A 31 9.07 15.01 -14.83
N ILE A 32 8.98 15.13 -13.51
CA ILE A 32 7.82 14.72 -12.71
C ILE A 32 7.00 15.97 -12.37
N GLU A 33 5.75 16.00 -12.82
CA GLU A 33 4.83 17.08 -12.47
C GLU A 33 4.42 16.97 -11.01
N VAL A 34 4.77 17.96 -10.19
CA VAL A 34 4.49 17.97 -8.75
C VAL A 34 4.14 19.36 -8.23
N VAL A 35 3.18 19.42 -7.31
CA VAL A 35 2.73 20.66 -6.66
C VAL A 35 2.84 20.51 -5.14
N VAL A 36 3.32 21.56 -4.46
CA VAL A 36 3.25 21.66 -3.00
C VAL A 36 1.88 22.18 -2.62
N GLU A 37 1.12 21.41 -1.85
CA GLU A 37 -0.24 21.76 -1.44
C GLU A 37 -0.37 21.72 0.10
N GLY A 38 -1.41 22.37 0.61
CA GLY A 38 -1.89 22.14 1.97
C GLY A 38 -2.49 20.74 2.10
N TYR A 39 -2.63 20.25 3.35
CA TYR A 39 -3.22 18.95 3.63
C TYR A 39 -4.61 18.79 2.99
N ASN A 40 -4.75 17.80 2.13
CA ASN A 40 -6.00 17.46 1.46
C ASN A 40 -5.98 16.01 0.95
N HIS A 41 -7.18 15.43 0.74
CA HIS A 41 -7.35 14.07 0.19
C HIS A 41 -7.83 14.06 -1.27
N THR A 42 -7.71 15.18 -1.99
CA THR A 42 -8.15 15.26 -3.39
C THR A 42 -7.17 14.53 -4.30
N THR A 43 -7.66 13.63 -5.14
CA THR A 43 -6.84 13.04 -6.20
C THR A 43 -6.53 14.09 -7.26
N ARG A 44 -5.26 14.23 -7.62
CA ARG A 44 -4.77 15.20 -8.60
C ARG A 44 -4.23 14.49 -9.85
N PRO A 45 -4.14 15.17 -10.99
CA PRO A 45 -3.48 14.64 -12.18
C PRO A 45 -1.95 14.68 -12.10
N HIS A 46 -1.38 15.27 -11.05
CA HIS A 46 0.04 15.42 -10.78
C HIS A 46 0.37 14.88 -9.37
N TRP A 47 1.65 14.66 -9.09
CA TRP A 47 2.13 14.39 -7.75
C TRP A 47 1.89 15.60 -6.85
N LYS A 48 1.62 15.37 -5.59
CA LYS A 48 1.51 16.46 -4.60
C LYS A 48 2.32 16.16 -3.35
N LEU A 49 2.91 17.20 -2.80
CA LEU A 49 3.60 17.20 -1.51
C LEU A 49 2.73 17.90 -0.48
N VAL A 50 2.29 17.17 0.53
CA VAL A 50 1.45 17.69 1.60
C VAL A 50 2.12 17.52 2.97
N THR A 51 1.59 18.19 3.98
CA THR A 51 2.01 18.01 5.38
C THR A 51 1.31 16.79 5.98
N ASP A 52 2.00 16.05 6.85
CA ASP A 52 1.41 15.05 7.73
C ASP A 52 1.93 15.24 9.15
N SER A 53 1.02 15.57 10.07
CA SER A 53 1.34 15.82 11.48
C SER A 53 1.61 14.56 12.30
N SER A 54 1.35 13.38 11.77
CA SER A 54 1.62 12.10 12.43
C SER A 54 3.09 11.67 12.33
N LEU A 55 3.87 12.32 11.45
CA LEU A 55 5.25 11.97 11.18
C LEU A 55 6.22 12.64 12.16
N ASN A 56 7.27 11.91 12.52
CA ASN A 56 8.35 12.40 13.35
C ASN A 56 9.62 12.66 12.52
N GLY A 57 10.23 13.82 12.73
CA GLY A 57 11.47 14.22 12.03
C GLY A 57 11.45 15.67 11.59
N ASN A 58 12.56 16.12 11.00
CA ASN A 58 12.65 17.45 10.39
C ASN A 58 12.15 17.37 8.95
N ASP A 59 11.46 18.43 8.49
CA ASP A 59 10.97 18.51 7.12
C ASP A 59 10.17 17.26 6.71
N THR A 60 9.16 16.92 7.52
CA THR A 60 8.26 15.79 7.23
C THR A 60 7.29 16.13 6.11
N PHE A 61 6.96 15.14 5.31
CA PHE A 61 6.00 15.26 4.22
C PHE A 61 5.36 13.93 3.85
N GLU A 62 4.25 14.02 3.16
CA GLU A 62 3.65 12.92 2.41
C GLU A 62 3.69 13.27 0.91
N LEU A 63 4.26 12.40 0.10
CA LEU A 63 4.27 12.51 -1.36
C LEU A 63 3.22 11.57 -1.93
N VAL A 64 2.19 12.16 -2.55
CA VAL A 64 1.00 11.44 -3.06
C VAL A 64 1.01 11.44 -4.58
N SER A 65 0.86 10.27 -5.19
CA SER A 65 0.86 10.12 -6.64
C SER A 65 -0.46 10.56 -7.29
N PRO A 66 -0.45 10.90 -8.58
CA PRO A 66 -1.63 10.81 -9.42
C PRO A 66 -2.09 9.35 -9.55
N ILE A 67 -3.14 9.12 -10.34
CA ILE A 67 -3.52 7.75 -10.72
C ILE A 67 -2.46 7.20 -11.66
N LEU A 68 -1.71 6.21 -11.18
CA LEU A 68 -0.72 5.46 -11.94
C LEU A 68 -1.35 4.24 -12.60
N VAL A 69 -0.80 3.77 -13.71
CA VAL A 69 -1.35 2.63 -14.45
C VAL A 69 -0.24 1.66 -14.87
N GLY A 70 -0.34 0.43 -14.40
CA GLY A 70 0.49 -0.69 -14.84
C GLY A 70 1.99 -0.41 -14.83
N GLU A 71 2.70 -0.96 -15.80
CA GLU A 71 4.15 -0.81 -15.92
C GLU A 71 4.61 0.64 -16.21
N ALA A 72 3.78 1.45 -16.89
CA ALA A 72 4.09 2.87 -17.11
C ALA A 72 4.13 3.62 -15.79
N GLY A 73 3.14 3.37 -14.91
CA GLY A 73 3.11 3.95 -13.56
C GLY A 73 4.27 3.47 -12.69
N LEU A 74 4.72 2.22 -12.84
CA LEU A 74 5.90 1.74 -12.12
C LEU A 74 7.19 2.44 -12.60
N ARG A 75 7.34 2.71 -13.90
CA ARG A 75 8.50 3.48 -14.41
C ARG A 75 8.52 4.93 -13.89
N GLU A 76 7.36 5.55 -13.75
CA GLU A 76 7.26 6.88 -13.16
C GLU A 76 7.63 6.85 -11.67
N LEU A 77 7.11 5.86 -10.93
CA LEU A 77 7.48 5.63 -9.53
C LEU A 77 8.98 5.37 -9.34
N GLU A 78 9.63 4.66 -10.27
CA GLU A 78 11.08 4.42 -10.24
C GLU A 78 11.87 5.73 -10.31
N LYS A 79 11.47 6.64 -11.22
CA LYS A 79 12.08 7.98 -11.31
C LYS A 79 11.89 8.76 -10.00
N VAL A 80 10.70 8.73 -9.43
CA VAL A 80 10.43 9.38 -8.14
C VAL A 80 11.33 8.83 -7.05
N CYS A 81 11.46 7.51 -6.94
CA CYS A 81 12.34 6.87 -5.95
C CYS A 81 13.80 7.32 -6.12
N TRP A 82 14.27 7.40 -7.36
CA TRP A 82 15.61 7.89 -7.66
C TRP A 82 15.83 9.33 -7.16
N VAL A 83 14.87 10.23 -7.39
CA VAL A 83 14.95 11.62 -6.88
C VAL A 83 14.91 11.65 -5.35
N LEU A 84 14.06 10.84 -4.71
CA LEU A 84 14.04 10.73 -3.24
C LEU A 84 15.40 10.32 -2.67
N GLU A 85 16.08 9.36 -3.31
CA GLU A 85 17.42 8.93 -2.90
C GLU A 85 18.47 10.02 -3.12
N LEU A 86 18.45 10.73 -4.26
CA LEU A 86 19.35 11.87 -4.54
C LEU A 86 19.17 13.04 -3.56
N CYS A 87 17.94 13.28 -3.12
CA CYS A 87 17.63 14.30 -2.13
C CYS A 87 17.96 13.91 -0.69
N ASP A 88 18.51 12.71 -0.46
CA ASP A 88 18.80 12.14 0.86
C ASP A 88 17.55 12.04 1.75
N VAL A 89 16.38 11.78 1.15
CA VAL A 89 15.12 11.57 1.87
C VAL A 89 15.23 10.35 2.76
N LYS A 90 14.77 10.49 4.00
CA LYS A 90 14.84 9.45 5.04
C LYS A 90 13.43 8.97 5.43
N VAL A 91 13.40 7.78 6.00
CA VAL A 91 12.20 7.20 6.60
C VAL A 91 12.54 6.65 7.99
N ASN A 92 11.55 6.65 8.88
CA ASN A 92 11.67 6.10 10.23
C ASN A 92 10.43 5.26 10.61
N GLY A 93 10.33 4.87 11.88
CA GLY A 93 9.22 4.02 12.36
C GLY A 93 7.84 4.68 12.30
N SER A 94 7.74 6.01 12.19
CA SER A 94 6.47 6.72 12.01
C SER A 94 6.00 6.72 10.55
N CYS A 95 6.90 6.51 9.59
CA CYS A 95 6.60 6.59 8.17
C CYS A 95 5.98 5.28 7.65
N GLY A 96 4.90 5.39 6.90
CA GLY A 96 4.26 4.31 6.15
C GLY A 96 4.45 4.47 4.62
N LEU A 97 4.13 3.41 3.92
CA LEU A 97 3.88 3.41 2.49
C LEU A 97 2.47 2.88 2.28
N HIS A 98 1.57 3.72 1.80
CA HIS A 98 0.20 3.32 1.51
C HIS A 98 0.03 3.09 0.00
N VAL A 99 -0.68 2.03 -0.34
CA VAL A 99 -0.94 1.67 -1.73
C VAL A 99 -2.44 1.54 -1.94
N HIS A 100 -2.96 2.32 -2.86
CA HIS A 100 -4.33 2.26 -3.33
C HIS A 100 -4.40 1.41 -4.58
N ILE A 101 -5.28 0.42 -4.59
CA ILE A 101 -5.57 -0.40 -5.78
C ILE A 101 -7.01 -0.14 -6.21
N ASP A 102 -7.21 0.12 -7.50
CA ASP A 102 -8.53 0.34 -8.08
C ASP A 102 -9.48 -0.84 -7.76
N ALA A 103 -10.60 -0.51 -7.17
CA ALA A 103 -11.66 -1.44 -6.76
C ALA A 103 -13.01 -1.14 -7.44
N ALA A 104 -13.00 -0.26 -8.46
CA ALA A 104 -14.19 0.03 -9.23
C ALA A 104 -14.76 -1.26 -9.84
N GLY A 105 -16.05 -1.48 -9.67
CA GLY A 105 -16.73 -2.67 -10.21
C GLY A 105 -16.52 -3.96 -9.41
N PHE A 106 -15.91 -3.94 -8.22
CA PHE A 106 -15.84 -5.13 -7.38
C PHE A 106 -17.24 -5.59 -6.95
N SER A 107 -17.51 -6.88 -7.13
CA SER A 107 -18.69 -7.52 -6.57
C SER A 107 -18.55 -7.64 -5.04
N MET A 108 -19.65 -7.83 -4.33
CA MET A 108 -19.62 -8.07 -2.89
C MET A 108 -18.82 -9.33 -2.54
N GLU A 109 -18.84 -10.33 -3.42
CA GLU A 109 -18.03 -11.53 -3.28
C GLU A 109 -16.53 -11.20 -3.34
N THR A 110 -16.08 -10.36 -4.30
CA THR A 110 -14.70 -9.90 -4.41
C THR A 110 -14.26 -9.18 -3.12
N TRP A 111 -15.10 -8.32 -2.56
CA TRP A 111 -14.82 -7.62 -1.31
C TRP A 111 -14.62 -8.57 -0.12
N ARG A 112 -15.51 -9.57 0.01
CA ARG A 112 -15.39 -10.59 1.06
C ARG A 112 -14.12 -11.43 0.88
N ASN A 113 -13.86 -11.89 -0.35
CA ASN A 113 -12.67 -12.67 -0.68
C ASN A 113 -11.39 -11.90 -0.39
N LEU A 114 -11.35 -10.60 -0.71
CA LEU A 114 -10.20 -9.75 -0.45
C LEU A 114 -9.95 -9.59 1.06
N ALA A 115 -10.97 -9.26 1.83
CA ALA A 115 -10.86 -9.09 3.28
C ALA A 115 -10.43 -10.40 3.97
N LEU A 116 -11.03 -11.53 3.60
CA LEU A 116 -10.66 -12.86 4.10
C LEU A 116 -9.24 -13.23 3.71
N SER A 117 -8.87 -13.04 2.44
CA SER A 117 -7.53 -13.35 1.96
C SER A 117 -6.47 -12.54 2.70
N TYR A 118 -6.67 -11.24 2.87
CA TYR A 118 -5.71 -10.42 3.61
C TYR A 118 -5.59 -10.88 5.07
N LYS A 119 -6.72 -11.08 5.75
CA LYS A 119 -6.75 -11.58 7.13
C LYS A 119 -6.00 -12.91 7.27
N HIS A 120 -6.23 -13.84 6.35
CA HIS A 120 -5.56 -15.15 6.36
C HIS A 120 -4.06 -15.06 6.07
N LEU A 121 -3.64 -14.06 5.30
CA LEU A 121 -2.24 -13.79 4.95
C LEU A 121 -1.51 -12.93 5.98
N GLU A 122 -2.20 -12.24 6.86
CA GLU A 122 -1.61 -11.32 7.84
C GLU A 122 -0.42 -11.93 8.60
N PRO A 123 -0.51 -13.15 9.17
CA PRO A 123 0.61 -13.75 9.90
C PRO A 123 1.85 -14.01 9.03
N VAL A 124 1.66 -14.21 7.72
CA VAL A 124 2.77 -14.39 6.76
C VAL A 124 3.34 -13.02 6.36
N ILE A 125 2.48 -12.05 6.09
CA ILE A 125 2.88 -10.69 5.74
C ILE A 125 3.67 -10.05 6.88
N ASP A 126 3.24 -10.23 8.11
CA ASP A 126 3.92 -9.70 9.30
C ASP A 126 5.39 -10.16 9.41
N ARG A 127 5.73 -11.36 8.92
CA ARG A 127 7.11 -11.85 8.96
C ARG A 127 8.07 -11.06 8.09
N PHE A 128 7.60 -10.47 6.99
CA PHE A 128 8.43 -9.64 6.11
C PHE A 128 8.15 -8.14 6.28
N MET A 129 7.44 -7.75 7.34
CA MET A 129 7.25 -6.37 7.78
C MET A 129 8.05 -6.10 9.06
N PRO A 130 8.61 -4.88 9.23
CA PRO A 130 9.27 -4.50 10.49
C PRO A 130 8.25 -4.48 11.64
N ALA A 131 8.73 -4.59 12.87
CA ALA A 131 7.88 -4.64 14.06
C ALA A 131 6.91 -3.45 14.15
N SER A 132 7.35 -2.24 13.75
CA SER A 132 6.53 -1.02 13.73
C SER A 132 5.31 -1.09 12.79
N ARG A 133 5.22 -2.09 11.91
CA ARG A 133 4.12 -2.25 10.93
C ARG A 133 3.35 -3.55 11.09
N ARG A 134 3.64 -4.33 12.13
CA ARG A 134 2.91 -5.57 12.42
C ARG A 134 1.63 -5.31 13.19
N ASP A 135 1.73 -4.44 14.19
CA ASP A 135 0.58 -3.98 14.99
C ASP A 135 0.88 -2.60 15.59
N ASN A 136 0.18 -1.57 15.14
CA ASN A 136 0.21 -0.25 15.72
C ASN A 136 -1.13 0.47 15.48
N TYR A 137 -1.33 1.61 16.14
CA TYR A 137 -2.58 2.37 16.06
C TYR A 137 -3.01 2.71 14.63
N TYR A 138 -2.06 3.07 13.75
CA TYR A 138 -2.33 3.47 12.35
C TYR A 138 -2.36 2.30 11.37
N CYS A 139 -2.13 1.06 11.85
CA CYS A 139 -1.99 -0.13 11.01
C CYS A 139 -2.42 -1.38 11.78
N ARG A 140 -3.67 -1.38 12.27
CA ARG A 140 -4.24 -2.48 13.06
C ARG A 140 -4.59 -3.67 12.19
N GLY A 141 -4.43 -4.87 12.75
CA GLY A 141 -4.79 -6.11 12.08
C GLY A 141 -6.31 -6.36 11.99
N LEU A 142 -6.70 -7.35 11.19
CA LEU A 142 -8.10 -7.76 11.02
C LEU A 142 -8.53 -8.88 11.99
N GLY A 143 -7.71 -9.22 12.98
CA GLY A 143 -7.96 -10.33 13.90
C GLY A 143 -9.25 -10.20 14.72
N HIS A 144 -9.73 -8.98 14.96
CA HIS A 144 -10.97 -8.70 15.70
C HIS A 144 -12.25 -9.04 14.90
N VAL A 145 -12.16 -9.19 13.57
CA VAL A 145 -13.30 -9.52 12.71
C VAL A 145 -13.29 -11.00 12.41
N SER A 146 -14.34 -11.75 12.82
CA SER A 146 -14.43 -13.16 12.48
C SER A 146 -14.69 -13.38 10.98
N ASP A 147 -14.28 -14.56 10.46
CA ASP A 147 -14.58 -14.93 9.07
C ASP A 147 -16.08 -14.94 8.79
N GLY A 148 -16.90 -15.37 9.75
CA GLY A 148 -18.36 -15.35 9.65
C GLY A 148 -18.91 -13.93 9.49
N MET A 149 -18.35 -12.96 10.21
CA MET A 149 -18.72 -11.56 10.06
C MET A 149 -18.39 -11.05 8.65
N ILE A 150 -17.19 -11.37 8.13
CA ILE A 150 -16.81 -10.97 6.77
C ILE A 150 -17.74 -11.61 5.73
N ARG A 151 -17.99 -12.92 5.84
CA ARG A 151 -18.83 -13.68 4.88
C ARG A 151 -20.30 -13.22 4.86
N SER A 152 -20.85 -12.84 6.00
CA SER A 152 -22.26 -12.43 6.11
C SER A 152 -22.52 -10.96 5.76
N ALA A 153 -21.48 -10.14 5.48
CA ALA A 153 -21.68 -8.76 5.04
C ALA A 153 -22.38 -8.73 3.67
N ARG A 154 -23.45 -7.96 3.55
CA ARG A 154 -24.29 -7.87 2.35
C ARG A 154 -23.91 -6.68 1.47
N THR A 155 -23.33 -5.65 2.07
CA THR A 155 -22.89 -4.43 1.41
C THR A 155 -21.46 -4.07 1.80
N VAL A 156 -20.81 -3.25 0.99
CA VAL A 156 -19.46 -2.73 1.29
C VAL A 156 -19.50 -1.90 2.58
N ASP A 157 -20.55 -1.14 2.81
CA ASP A 157 -20.70 -0.32 4.03
C ASP A 157 -20.83 -1.19 5.28
N GLU A 158 -21.58 -2.30 5.23
CA GLU A 158 -21.56 -3.28 6.32
C GLU A 158 -20.19 -3.85 6.58
N LEU A 159 -19.44 -4.21 5.52
CA LEU A 159 -18.09 -4.78 5.64
C LEU A 159 -17.13 -3.75 6.23
N LYS A 160 -17.20 -2.49 5.78
CA LYS A 160 -16.46 -1.36 6.36
C LYS A 160 -16.74 -1.22 7.85
N GLY A 161 -18.02 -1.15 8.24
CA GLY A 161 -18.42 -1.03 9.65
C GLY A 161 -17.91 -2.19 10.52
N ARG A 162 -17.76 -3.39 9.97
CA ARG A 162 -17.22 -4.56 10.68
C ARG A 162 -15.70 -4.53 10.82
N ILE A 163 -14.97 -4.06 9.78
CA ILE A 163 -13.52 -3.89 9.81
C ILE A 163 -13.15 -2.70 10.70
N GLY A 164 -13.91 -1.61 10.63
CA GLY A 164 -13.73 -0.41 11.43
C GLY A 164 -13.16 0.76 10.60
N ASP A 165 -12.48 1.67 11.28
CA ASP A 165 -11.97 2.90 10.70
C ASP A 165 -10.78 2.70 9.73
N ARG A 166 -10.32 3.83 9.17
CA ARG A 166 -9.20 3.86 8.20
C ARG A 166 -7.84 3.36 8.73
N TYR A 167 -7.68 3.18 10.04
CA TYR A 167 -6.41 2.83 10.66
C TYR A 167 -6.16 1.31 10.75
N HIS A 168 -6.68 0.56 9.78
CA HIS A 168 -6.41 -0.86 9.62
C HIS A 168 -5.46 -1.13 8.46
N LYS A 169 -4.77 -2.27 8.47
CA LYS A 169 -3.86 -2.72 7.39
C LYS A 169 -4.53 -2.70 6.02
N VAL A 170 -5.84 -2.98 5.99
CA VAL A 170 -6.72 -2.82 4.83
C VAL A 170 -7.79 -1.80 5.16
N ASN A 171 -7.75 -0.67 4.51
CA ASN A 171 -8.70 0.42 4.68
C ASN A 171 -9.73 0.41 3.54
N LEU A 172 -10.97 0.07 3.86
CA LEU A 172 -12.09 0.09 2.91
C LEU A 172 -12.78 1.46 2.84
N GLU A 173 -12.53 2.38 3.78
CA GLU A 173 -13.07 3.75 3.73
C GLU A 173 -12.60 4.50 2.47
N ALA A 174 -11.42 4.16 1.94
CA ALA A 174 -10.90 4.71 0.70
C ALA A 174 -11.85 4.47 -0.50
N TYR A 175 -12.69 3.44 -0.47
CA TYR A 175 -13.65 3.16 -1.54
C TYR A 175 -14.70 4.26 -1.70
N SER A 176 -15.18 4.81 -0.60
CA SER A 176 -16.20 5.88 -0.63
C SER A 176 -15.70 7.11 -1.39
N ARG A 177 -14.43 7.45 -1.25
CA ARG A 177 -13.80 8.67 -1.79
C ARG A 177 -13.09 8.44 -3.12
N HIS A 178 -12.31 7.37 -3.21
CA HIS A 178 -11.35 7.16 -4.32
C HIS A 178 -11.71 5.95 -5.20
N LYS A 179 -12.74 5.16 -4.84
CA LYS A 179 -13.08 3.88 -5.48
C LYS A 179 -11.92 2.89 -5.46
N THR A 180 -11.08 2.96 -4.41
CA THR A 180 -9.93 2.08 -4.20
C THR A 180 -10.06 1.30 -2.89
N VAL A 181 -9.30 0.21 -2.76
CA VAL A 181 -8.91 -0.33 -1.47
C VAL A 181 -7.50 0.18 -1.16
N GLU A 182 -7.29 0.66 0.06
CA GLU A 182 -5.99 1.13 0.53
C GLU A 182 -5.34 0.08 1.43
N PHE A 183 -4.06 -0.18 1.17
CA PHE A 183 -3.22 -1.07 1.97
C PHE A 183 -2.15 -0.26 2.68
N ARG A 184 -2.20 -0.25 4.01
CA ARG A 184 -1.41 0.64 4.87
C ARG A 184 -0.24 -0.07 5.58
N GLN A 185 -0.06 -1.38 5.39
CA GLN A 185 0.84 -2.17 6.22
C GLN A 185 2.34 -1.96 5.91
N HIS A 186 2.72 -1.53 4.70
CA HIS A 186 4.14 -1.42 4.37
C HIS A 186 4.81 -0.26 5.13
N SER A 187 6.05 -0.46 5.58
CA SER A 187 6.86 0.61 6.16
C SER A 187 7.24 1.66 5.13
N GLY A 188 7.46 2.89 5.57
CA GLY A 188 8.06 3.91 4.73
C GLY A 188 9.35 3.41 4.07
N THR A 189 9.57 3.83 2.84
CA THR A 189 10.75 3.47 2.05
C THR A 189 10.92 4.42 0.87
N THR A 190 12.15 4.68 0.45
CA THR A 190 12.50 5.37 -0.81
C THR A 190 12.92 4.37 -1.89
N ASN A 191 13.06 3.10 -1.53
CA ASN A 191 13.62 2.06 -2.39
C ASN A 191 12.57 1.51 -3.37
N PHE A 192 12.79 1.71 -4.67
CA PHE A 192 11.88 1.26 -5.73
C PHE A 192 11.60 -0.25 -5.70
N THR A 193 12.62 -1.09 -5.51
CA THR A 193 12.42 -2.55 -5.49
C THR A 193 11.43 -2.98 -4.41
N LYS A 194 11.46 -2.33 -3.23
CA LYS A 194 10.50 -2.61 -2.17
C LYS A 194 9.08 -2.17 -2.56
N MET A 195 8.93 -0.96 -3.10
CA MET A 195 7.63 -0.44 -3.54
C MET A 195 7.05 -1.29 -4.65
N ARG A 196 7.83 -1.58 -5.70
CA ARG A 196 7.41 -2.41 -6.83
C ARG A 196 6.93 -3.79 -6.38
N ASN A 197 7.71 -4.48 -5.55
CA ASN A 197 7.31 -5.81 -5.07
C ASN A 197 6.01 -5.75 -4.26
N TRP A 198 5.82 -4.72 -3.45
CA TRP A 198 4.58 -4.55 -2.67
C TRP A 198 3.37 -4.25 -3.56
N VAL A 199 3.49 -3.32 -4.51
CA VAL A 199 2.43 -3.01 -5.48
C VAL A 199 2.03 -4.26 -6.27
N LEU A 200 3.00 -5.03 -6.77
CA LEU A 200 2.74 -6.26 -7.51
C LEU A 200 2.12 -7.36 -6.64
N PHE A 201 2.53 -7.48 -5.37
CA PHE A 201 1.89 -8.39 -4.41
C PHE A 201 0.40 -8.04 -4.25
N LEU A 202 0.09 -6.78 -4.01
CA LEU A 202 -1.26 -6.30 -3.82
C LEU A 202 -2.13 -6.43 -5.07
N HIS A 203 -1.56 -6.12 -6.24
CA HIS A 203 -2.23 -6.35 -7.52
C HIS A 203 -2.64 -7.82 -7.69
N LYS A 204 -1.71 -8.74 -7.44
CA LYS A 204 -1.98 -10.18 -7.55
C LYS A 204 -3.00 -10.65 -6.51
N LEU A 205 -2.92 -10.18 -5.28
CA LEU A 205 -3.91 -10.45 -4.23
C LEU A 205 -5.31 -10.01 -4.66
N VAL A 206 -5.45 -8.76 -5.12
CA VAL A 206 -6.72 -8.21 -5.56
C VAL A 206 -7.26 -8.96 -6.78
N THR A 207 -6.39 -9.31 -7.73
CA THR A 207 -6.77 -10.11 -8.90
C THR A 207 -7.22 -11.52 -8.49
N PHE A 208 -6.55 -12.15 -7.54
CA PHE A 208 -6.96 -13.45 -7.01
C PHE A 208 -8.34 -13.38 -6.33
N ALA A 209 -8.59 -12.32 -5.55
CA ALA A 209 -9.85 -12.12 -4.83
C ALA A 209 -11.09 -12.02 -5.75
N THR A 210 -10.91 -11.65 -7.02
CA THR A 210 -12.03 -11.66 -8.00
C THR A 210 -12.55 -13.07 -8.31
N ARG A 211 -11.81 -14.12 -7.96
CA ARG A 211 -12.14 -15.52 -8.27
C ARG A 211 -12.26 -16.42 -7.04
N GLY A 212 -11.72 -15.99 -5.91
CA GLY A 212 -11.77 -16.76 -4.68
C GLY A 212 -11.00 -16.11 -3.56
N GLN A 213 -11.00 -16.75 -2.40
CA GLN A 213 -10.24 -16.32 -1.24
C GLN A 213 -8.99 -17.19 -1.06
N VAL A 214 -7.92 -16.59 -0.50
CA VAL A 214 -6.76 -17.37 -0.05
C VAL A 214 -7.14 -18.10 1.24
N PRO A 215 -6.92 -19.42 1.34
CA PRO A 215 -7.09 -20.14 2.60
C PRO A 215 -6.06 -19.64 3.64
N ALA A 216 -6.27 -20.00 4.90
CA ALA A 216 -5.30 -19.68 5.95
C ALA A 216 -3.91 -20.21 5.56
N ALA A 217 -2.95 -19.29 5.44
CA ALA A 217 -1.60 -19.59 5.02
C ALA A 217 -0.65 -19.53 6.21
N THR A 218 0.27 -20.48 6.29
CA THR A 218 1.29 -20.51 7.35
C THR A 218 2.69 -20.14 6.83
N ALA A 219 2.88 -20.18 5.52
CA ALA A 219 4.15 -19.89 4.88
C ALA A 219 3.98 -19.18 3.52
N LEU A 220 5.06 -18.54 3.02
CA LEU A 220 5.09 -17.92 1.71
C LEU A 220 4.76 -18.88 0.56
N GLN A 221 5.14 -20.15 0.71
CA GLN A 221 4.88 -21.20 -0.27
C GLN A 221 3.39 -21.45 -0.49
N ASP A 222 2.58 -21.21 0.55
CA ASP A 222 1.12 -21.44 0.53
C ASP A 222 0.36 -20.34 -0.23
N ILE A 223 1.03 -19.23 -0.58
CA ILE A 223 0.39 -18.12 -1.28
C ILE A 223 0.27 -18.45 -2.78
N PRO A 224 -0.95 -18.68 -3.29
CA PRO A 224 -1.14 -19.29 -4.60
C PRO A 224 -0.83 -18.35 -5.78
N PHE A 225 -0.82 -17.04 -5.54
CA PHE A 225 -0.63 -16.03 -6.59
C PHE A 225 0.81 -15.51 -6.69
N LEU A 226 1.71 -15.89 -5.77
CA LEU A 226 3.12 -15.50 -5.85
C LEU A 226 3.89 -16.43 -6.79
N ASP A 227 4.67 -15.83 -7.69
CA ASP A 227 5.67 -16.56 -8.47
C ASP A 227 6.94 -16.84 -7.65
N SER A 228 7.88 -17.57 -8.24
CA SER A 228 9.13 -17.98 -7.59
C SER A 228 10.02 -16.77 -7.24
N GLU A 229 10.04 -15.73 -8.08
CA GLU A 229 10.84 -14.52 -7.84
C GLU A 229 10.32 -13.75 -6.62
N GLN A 230 9.00 -13.52 -6.54
CA GLN A 230 8.39 -12.86 -5.39
C GLN A 230 8.52 -13.68 -4.11
N LYS A 231 8.38 -15.02 -4.18
CA LYS A 231 8.60 -15.90 -3.02
C LYS A 231 10.04 -15.79 -2.52
N LEU A 232 11.03 -15.78 -3.44
CA LEU A 232 12.43 -15.57 -3.08
C LEU A 232 12.67 -14.20 -2.45
N TYR A 233 12.14 -13.13 -3.06
CA TYR A 233 12.26 -11.77 -2.54
C TYR A 233 11.74 -11.67 -1.09
N TYR A 234 10.52 -12.13 -0.82
CA TYR A 234 9.94 -12.06 0.52
C TYR A 234 10.61 -12.98 1.53
N LYS A 235 11.12 -14.14 1.09
CA LYS A 235 11.95 -15.04 1.94
C LYS A 235 13.23 -14.32 2.39
N LEU A 236 13.94 -13.66 1.48
CA LEU A 236 15.16 -12.90 1.80
C LEU A 236 14.87 -11.71 2.70
N ARG A 237 13.75 -11.00 2.44
CA ARG A 237 13.29 -9.90 3.30
C ARG A 237 12.97 -10.37 4.71
N THR A 238 12.25 -11.48 4.86
CA THR A 238 11.97 -12.10 6.17
C THR A 238 13.27 -12.39 6.91
N LYS A 239 14.23 -13.06 6.25
CA LYS A 239 15.53 -13.38 6.86
C LYS A 239 16.26 -12.11 7.34
N LYS A 240 16.25 -11.04 6.55
CA LYS A 240 16.88 -9.76 6.91
C LYS A 240 16.23 -9.09 8.13
N LEU A 241 14.93 -9.27 8.35
CA LEU A 241 14.20 -8.67 9.46
C LEU A 241 14.21 -9.53 10.74
N SER A 242 14.69 -10.77 10.64
CA SER A 242 14.83 -11.70 11.78
C SER A 242 16.28 -11.76 12.31
N ALA A 243 17.23 -11.17 11.60
CA ALA A 243 18.63 -11.01 12.00
C ALA A 243 18.83 -9.73 12.80
#